data_ae73f2d17c5dad915389b140ad788152
#
_entry.id   ae73f2d17c5dad915389b140ad788152
#
_cell.length_a   1.000
_cell.length_b   1.000
_cell.length_c   1.000
_cell.angle_alpha   90.00
_cell.angle_beta   90.00
_cell.angle_gamma   90.00
#
_symmetry.space_group_name_H-M   'P 1'
#
loop_
_entity.id
_entity.type
_entity.pdbx_description
1 polymer ?
#
loop_
_entity_poly.entity_id
_entity_poly.type
_entity_poly.pdbx_seq_one_letter_code
_entity_poly.pdbx_strand_id
1 'polypeptide(L)'
;SYSVALIGAVLFFVFKVLDWRDAQNGVDWGLIVFFGGALSLGAALLNTGAAEWLITDIVSVLGSNPSTILIMVVLMIIAVCITQVMSNIALAAILVPLSVTLAQAQGLPVGQYAVPVAIACSLSFMLPMADPTVAMAYGTGYVKIKEILKAGVPLVVIGIIITIILLLTPLASPVIG
;
A
#
# COMPACT_ATOMS: atom_id res chain seq x y z
N SER A 1 2.94 -11.57 15.66
CA SER A 1 4.31 -11.56 16.21
C SER A 1 5.21 -12.36 15.27
N TYR A 2 6.32 -11.78 14.83
CA TYR A 2 7.28 -12.38 13.87
C TYR A 2 7.79 -13.76 14.34
N SER A 3 7.92 -13.95 15.65
CA SER A 3 8.34 -15.23 16.25
C SER A 3 7.40 -16.38 15.92
N VAL A 4 6.09 -16.12 15.93
CA VAL A 4 5.08 -17.15 15.61
C VAL A 4 5.14 -17.55 14.14
N ALA A 5 5.34 -16.58 13.24
CA ALA A 5 5.49 -16.84 11.82
C ALA A 5 6.75 -17.66 11.51
N LEU A 6 7.87 -17.33 12.16
CA LEU A 6 9.13 -18.07 12.03
C LEU A 6 9.00 -19.50 12.54
N ILE A 7 8.40 -19.68 13.71
CA ILE A 7 8.15 -21.02 14.28
C ILE A 7 7.26 -21.83 13.32
N GLY A 8 6.18 -21.23 12.82
CA GLY A 8 5.30 -21.89 11.85
C GLY A 8 6.04 -22.31 10.59
N ALA A 9 6.86 -21.45 10.03
CA ALA A 9 7.68 -21.76 8.85
C ALA A 9 8.65 -22.93 9.11
N VAL A 10 9.34 -22.93 10.26
CA VAL A 10 10.24 -24.03 10.64
C VAL A 10 9.49 -25.35 10.81
N LEU A 11 8.30 -25.31 11.43
CA LEU A 11 7.49 -26.52 11.62
C LEU A 11 7.06 -27.14 10.29
N PHE A 12 6.77 -26.38 9.25
CA PHE A 12 6.48 -26.94 7.91
C PHE A 12 7.63 -27.79 7.37
N PHE A 13 8.88 -27.38 7.60
CA PHE A 13 10.05 -28.17 7.20
C PHE A 13 10.28 -29.36 8.10
N VAL A 14 10.14 -29.20 9.43
CA VAL A 14 10.33 -30.28 10.41
C VAL A 14 9.33 -31.43 10.17
N PHE A 15 8.07 -31.09 9.90
CA PHE A 15 7.04 -32.07 9.59
C PHE A 15 7.04 -32.54 8.13
N LYS A 16 8.00 -32.11 7.32
CA LYS A 16 8.12 -32.46 5.89
C LYS A 16 6.83 -32.20 5.09
N VAL A 17 6.08 -31.17 5.49
CA VAL A 17 4.89 -30.72 4.74
C VAL A 17 5.32 -29.94 3.50
N LEU A 18 6.50 -29.30 3.56
CA LEU A 18 7.08 -28.49 2.50
C LEU A 18 8.55 -28.84 2.31
N ASP A 19 8.94 -29.14 1.10
CA ASP A 19 10.35 -29.29 0.74
C ASP A 19 10.99 -27.92 0.47
N TRP A 20 12.33 -27.84 0.63
CA TRP A 20 13.08 -26.61 0.41
C TRP A 20 12.87 -26.03 -1.00
N ARG A 21 12.76 -26.93 -1.97
CA ARG A 21 12.54 -26.56 -3.37
C ARG A 21 11.16 -25.94 -3.60
N ASP A 22 10.14 -26.46 -2.94
CA ASP A 22 8.78 -25.93 -3.00
C ASP A 22 8.69 -24.57 -2.32
N ALA A 23 9.36 -24.42 -1.18
CA ALA A 23 9.46 -23.14 -0.49
C ALA A 23 10.15 -22.07 -1.38
N GLN A 24 11.28 -22.44 -2.02
CA GLN A 24 11.98 -21.51 -2.92
C GLN A 24 11.12 -21.09 -4.12
N ASN A 25 10.36 -22.01 -4.70
CA ASN A 25 9.48 -21.74 -5.84
C ASN A 25 8.23 -20.94 -5.44
N GLY A 26 7.78 -21.07 -4.18
CA GLY A 26 6.63 -20.35 -3.63
C GLY A 26 6.95 -18.92 -3.17
N VAL A 27 8.23 -18.58 -3.02
CA VAL A 27 8.65 -17.24 -2.61
C VAL A 27 8.82 -16.35 -3.83
N ASP A 28 8.13 -15.21 -3.84
CA ASP A 28 8.37 -14.16 -4.85
C ASP A 28 9.65 -13.38 -4.50
N TRP A 29 10.79 -13.90 -4.97
CA TRP A 29 12.09 -13.28 -4.78
C TRP A 29 12.19 -11.89 -5.43
N GLY A 30 11.47 -11.68 -6.53
CA GLY A 30 11.38 -10.38 -7.19
C GLY A 30 10.77 -9.33 -6.27
N LEU A 31 9.70 -9.68 -5.58
CA LEU A 31 9.05 -8.81 -4.60
C LEU A 31 9.97 -8.47 -3.42
N ILE A 32 10.72 -9.45 -2.89
CA ILE A 32 11.66 -9.24 -1.78
C ILE A 32 12.77 -8.27 -2.19
N VAL A 33 13.39 -8.49 -3.34
CA VAL A 33 14.45 -7.62 -3.87
C VAL A 33 13.91 -6.22 -4.14
N PHE A 34 12.72 -6.14 -4.72
CA PHE A 34 12.08 -4.86 -5.04
C PHE A 34 11.76 -4.06 -3.76
N PHE A 35 11.20 -4.71 -2.73
CA PHE A 35 10.91 -4.08 -1.45
C PHE A 35 12.17 -3.62 -0.74
N GLY A 36 13.22 -4.44 -0.74
CA GLY A 36 14.54 -4.08 -0.21
C GLY A 36 15.15 -2.87 -0.93
N GLY A 37 15.03 -2.83 -2.27
CA GLY A 37 15.45 -1.69 -3.08
C GLY A 37 14.68 -0.41 -2.74
N ALA A 38 13.36 -0.50 -2.56
CA ALA A 38 12.52 0.63 -2.18
C ALA A 38 12.87 1.18 -0.79
N LEU A 39 13.14 0.30 0.19
CA LEU A 39 13.63 0.72 1.51
C LEU A 39 15.00 1.39 1.45
N SER A 40 15.92 0.85 0.64
CA SER A 40 17.25 1.43 0.44
C SER A 40 17.17 2.81 -0.23
N LEU A 41 16.28 2.97 -1.21
CA LEU A 41 16.01 4.25 -1.85
C LEU A 41 15.43 5.25 -0.84
N GLY A 42 14.47 4.83 -0.01
CA GLY A 42 13.91 5.66 1.06
C GLY A 42 14.99 6.17 2.02
N ALA A 43 15.87 5.27 2.47
CA ALA A 43 17.00 5.66 3.31
C ALA A 43 17.96 6.64 2.60
N ALA A 44 18.24 6.43 1.32
CA ALA A 44 19.07 7.34 0.52
C ALA A 44 18.42 8.73 0.40
N LEU A 45 17.11 8.80 0.15
CA LEU A 45 16.38 10.07 0.07
C LEU A 45 16.43 10.85 1.39
N LEU A 46 16.30 10.16 2.54
CA LEU A 46 16.44 10.79 3.85
C LEU A 46 17.87 11.30 4.08
N ASN A 47 18.87 10.47 3.82
CA ASN A 47 20.27 10.80 4.10
C ASN A 47 20.81 11.91 3.18
N THR A 48 20.25 12.08 1.99
CA THR A 48 20.66 13.12 1.02
C THR A 48 19.88 14.42 1.17
N GLY A 49 18.84 14.47 2.03
CA GLY A 49 17.92 15.60 2.12
C GLY A 49 16.94 15.71 0.93
N ALA A 50 17.02 14.78 -0.02
CA ALA A 50 16.13 14.78 -1.18
C ALA A 50 14.65 14.56 -0.80
N ALA A 51 14.40 13.86 0.33
CA ALA A 51 13.04 13.70 0.87
C ALA A 51 12.45 15.05 1.28
N GLU A 52 13.22 15.90 1.97
CA GLU A 52 12.77 17.26 2.38
C GLU A 52 12.53 18.15 1.17
N TRP A 53 13.37 18.05 0.14
CA TRP A 53 13.19 18.78 -1.10
C TRP A 53 11.89 18.36 -1.81
N LEU A 54 11.65 17.04 -1.94
CA LEU A 54 10.40 16.51 -2.52
C LEU A 54 9.17 16.97 -1.75
N ILE A 55 9.23 16.97 -0.40
CA ILE A 55 8.13 17.44 0.44
C ILE A 55 7.86 18.91 0.17
N THR A 56 8.90 19.73 0.12
CA THR A 56 8.79 21.17 -0.13
C THR A 56 8.13 21.44 -1.48
N ASP A 57 8.48 20.65 -2.50
CA ASP A 57 7.92 20.76 -3.84
C ASP A 57 6.44 20.33 -3.87
N ILE A 58 6.09 19.20 -3.27
CA ILE A 58 4.71 18.74 -3.11
C ILE A 58 3.87 19.75 -2.32
N VAL A 59 4.42 20.29 -1.23
CA VAL A 59 3.77 21.28 -0.39
C VAL A 59 3.54 22.57 -1.18
N SER A 60 4.49 23.00 -2.01
CA SER A 60 4.36 24.21 -2.83
C SER A 60 3.20 24.12 -3.84
N VAL A 61 2.95 22.92 -4.38
CA VAL A 61 1.82 22.65 -5.30
C VAL A 61 0.48 22.60 -4.55
N LEU A 62 0.48 22.10 -3.31
CA LEU A 62 -0.72 21.94 -2.48
C LEU A 62 -1.09 23.22 -1.69
N GLY A 63 -0.24 24.26 -1.72
CA GLY A 63 -0.42 25.52 -0.99
C GLY A 63 0.57 25.69 0.16
N SER A 64 0.61 26.87 0.73
CA SER A 64 1.69 27.30 1.67
C SER A 64 1.82 26.52 2.97
N ASN A 65 0.83 25.67 3.37
CA ASN A 65 0.91 24.78 4.53
C ASN A 65 -0.22 23.70 4.43
N PRO A 66 -0.05 22.65 3.62
CA PRO A 66 -1.06 21.60 3.54
C PRO A 66 -1.15 20.86 4.86
N SER A 67 -2.38 20.61 5.31
CA SER A 67 -2.59 19.79 6.50
C SER A 67 -2.11 18.35 6.24
N THR A 68 -1.66 17.67 7.29
CA THR A 68 -1.28 16.23 7.24
C THR A 68 -2.39 15.39 6.60
N ILE A 69 -3.66 15.73 6.90
CA ILE A 69 -4.82 15.04 6.32
C ILE A 69 -4.90 15.26 4.80
N LEU A 70 -4.61 16.46 4.31
CA LEU A 70 -4.63 16.74 2.87
C LEU A 70 -3.57 15.92 2.14
N ILE A 71 -2.35 15.88 2.66
CA ILE A 71 -1.27 15.05 2.10
C ILE A 71 -1.67 13.57 2.09
N MET A 72 -2.20 13.06 3.19
CA MET A 72 -2.69 11.69 3.31
C MET A 72 -3.75 11.37 2.24
N VAL A 73 -4.75 12.23 2.09
CA VAL A 73 -5.83 12.05 1.08
C VAL A 73 -5.28 12.05 -0.33
N VAL A 74 -4.35 12.96 -0.65
CA VAL A 74 -3.70 13.01 -1.97
C VAL A 74 -2.92 11.74 -2.25
N LEU A 75 -2.14 11.24 -1.29
CA LEU A 75 -1.41 9.97 -1.42
C LEU A 75 -2.36 8.79 -1.63
N MET A 76 -3.48 8.75 -0.89
CA MET A 76 -4.50 7.71 -1.08
C MET A 76 -5.13 7.77 -2.47
N ILE A 77 -5.48 8.97 -2.97
CA ILE A 77 -6.05 9.13 -4.32
C ILE A 77 -5.05 8.65 -5.38
N ILE A 78 -3.78 9.04 -5.27
CA ILE A 78 -2.71 8.59 -6.17
C ILE A 78 -2.59 7.07 -6.14
N ALA A 79 -2.55 6.47 -4.94
CA ALA A 79 -2.48 5.03 -4.77
C ALA A 79 -3.67 4.32 -5.42
N VAL A 80 -4.89 4.81 -5.17
CA VAL A 80 -6.13 4.27 -5.77
C VAL A 80 -6.12 4.37 -7.30
N CYS A 81 -5.69 5.49 -7.86
CA CYS A 81 -5.63 5.65 -9.32
C CYS A 81 -4.65 4.67 -9.96
N ILE A 82 -3.46 4.51 -9.37
CA ILE A 82 -2.41 3.65 -9.91
C ILE A 82 -2.77 2.17 -9.72
N THR A 83 -3.36 1.78 -8.58
CA THR A 83 -3.71 0.37 -8.31
C THR A 83 -4.76 -0.17 -9.29
N GLN A 84 -5.50 0.67 -10.00
CA GLN A 84 -6.46 0.19 -11.02
C GLN A 84 -5.77 -0.44 -12.25
N VAL A 85 -4.51 -0.11 -12.49
CA VAL A 85 -3.75 -0.58 -13.67
C VAL A 85 -2.48 -1.36 -13.29
N MET A 86 -2.14 -1.41 -12.01
CA MET A 86 -0.95 -2.05 -11.49
C MET A 86 -1.30 -3.02 -10.36
N SER A 87 -0.50 -4.05 -10.16
CA SER A 87 -0.66 -4.99 -9.04
C SER A 87 -0.64 -4.27 -7.70
N ASN A 88 -1.63 -4.56 -6.85
CA ASN A 88 -1.77 -4.01 -5.49
C ASN A 88 -0.50 -4.24 -4.65
N ILE A 89 0.08 -5.45 -4.74
CA ILE A 89 1.28 -5.85 -3.99
C ILE A 89 2.49 -5.06 -4.50
N ALA A 90 2.67 -4.97 -5.81
CA ALA A 90 3.79 -4.24 -6.39
C ALA A 90 3.70 -2.74 -6.08
N LEU A 91 2.50 -2.16 -6.17
CA LEU A 91 2.30 -0.76 -5.81
C LEU A 91 2.56 -0.50 -4.33
N ALA A 92 2.05 -1.36 -3.44
CA ALA A 92 2.29 -1.25 -2.00
C ALA A 92 3.78 -1.35 -1.66
N ALA A 93 4.53 -2.23 -2.35
CA ALA A 93 5.97 -2.37 -2.17
C ALA A 93 6.76 -1.08 -2.52
N ILE A 94 6.21 -0.23 -3.39
CA ILE A 94 6.80 1.08 -3.73
C ILE A 94 6.30 2.16 -2.78
N LEU A 95 4.97 2.31 -2.69
CA LEU A 95 4.37 3.48 -2.05
C LEU A 95 4.44 3.44 -0.52
N VAL A 96 4.42 2.24 0.09
CA VAL A 96 4.49 2.15 1.55
C VAL A 96 5.85 2.61 2.08
N PRO A 97 7.01 2.14 1.58
CA PRO A 97 8.31 2.69 2.00
C PRO A 97 8.45 4.19 1.73
N LEU A 98 7.95 4.66 0.59
CA LEU A 98 7.96 6.10 0.28
C LEU A 98 7.13 6.90 1.28
N SER A 99 5.96 6.39 1.67
CA SER A 99 5.09 7.01 2.68
C SER A 99 5.73 7.03 4.07
N VAL A 100 6.47 5.98 4.44
CA VAL A 100 7.28 5.94 5.67
C VAL A 100 8.34 7.02 5.65
N THR A 101 9.09 7.13 4.55
CA THR A 101 10.13 8.15 4.37
C THR A 101 9.54 9.57 4.49
N LEU A 102 8.38 9.80 3.89
CA LEU A 102 7.68 11.08 3.93
C LEU A 102 7.24 11.44 5.35
N ALA A 103 6.71 10.46 6.11
CA ALA A 103 6.31 10.67 7.51
C ALA A 103 7.53 11.01 8.39
N GLN A 104 8.62 10.27 8.23
CA GLN A 104 9.86 10.49 8.98
C GLN A 104 10.46 11.88 8.71
N ALA A 105 10.49 12.32 7.45
CA ALA A 105 10.98 13.63 7.09
C ALA A 105 10.15 14.79 7.66
N GLN A 106 8.87 14.55 7.97
CA GLN A 106 8.00 15.51 8.65
C GLN A 106 7.99 15.34 10.18
N GLY A 107 8.74 14.40 10.73
CA GLY A 107 8.75 14.10 12.17
C GLY A 107 7.43 13.49 12.67
N LEU A 108 6.66 12.86 11.77
CA LEU A 108 5.39 12.22 12.07
C LEU A 108 5.58 10.71 12.34
N PRO A 109 4.66 10.08 13.08
CA PRO A 109 4.62 8.64 13.20
C PRO A 109 4.58 7.97 11.81
N VAL A 110 5.37 6.91 11.62
CA VAL A 110 5.50 6.23 10.30
C VAL A 110 4.17 5.68 9.78
N GLY A 111 3.28 5.25 10.67
CA GLY A 111 1.95 4.77 10.32
C GLY A 111 1.02 5.84 9.76
N GLN A 112 1.31 7.12 9.99
CA GLN A 112 0.43 8.24 9.60
C GLN A 112 0.10 8.27 8.10
N TYR A 113 1.08 7.96 7.25
CA TYR A 113 0.90 7.87 5.81
C TYR A 113 0.95 6.43 5.30
N ALA A 114 1.76 5.57 5.92
CA ALA A 114 1.96 4.21 5.45
C ALA A 114 0.70 3.35 5.55
N VAL A 115 -0.06 3.46 6.64
CA VAL A 115 -1.29 2.68 6.84
C VAL A 115 -2.37 3.08 5.83
N PRO A 116 -2.76 4.36 5.67
CA PRO A 116 -3.77 4.76 4.70
C PRO A 116 -3.35 4.45 3.26
N VAL A 117 -2.08 4.59 2.91
CA VAL A 117 -1.56 4.25 1.58
C VAL A 117 -1.63 2.74 1.33
N ALA A 118 -1.27 1.91 2.30
CA ALA A 118 -1.38 0.45 2.20
C ALA A 118 -2.84 0.01 1.99
N ILE A 119 -3.79 0.62 2.71
CA ILE A 119 -5.22 0.37 2.51
C ILE A 119 -5.65 0.83 1.12
N ALA A 120 -5.24 2.02 0.69
CA ALA A 120 -5.57 2.57 -0.61
C ALA A 120 -5.07 1.70 -1.78
N CYS A 121 -3.88 1.11 -1.67
CA CYS A 121 -3.36 0.14 -2.64
C CYS A 121 -4.26 -1.10 -2.81
N SER A 122 -5.08 -1.43 -1.81
CA SER A 122 -5.99 -2.58 -1.85
C SER A 122 -7.38 -2.24 -2.37
N LEU A 123 -7.68 -0.95 -2.65
CA LEU A 123 -8.97 -0.50 -3.17
C LEU A 123 -9.04 -0.59 -4.70
N SER A 124 -8.80 -1.77 -5.25
CA SER A 124 -8.68 -2.04 -6.69
C SER A 124 -9.96 -2.64 -7.28
N PHE A 125 -11.11 -1.98 -7.11
CA PHE A 125 -12.42 -2.54 -7.48
C PHE A 125 -13.00 -1.99 -8.78
N MET A 126 -12.30 -1.10 -9.49
CA MET A 126 -12.87 -0.39 -10.63
C MET A 126 -12.63 -1.10 -11.97
N LEU A 127 -11.53 -1.83 -12.12
CA LEU A 127 -11.15 -2.45 -13.39
C LEU A 127 -10.82 -3.94 -13.22
N PRO A 128 -11.16 -4.78 -14.22
CA PRO A 128 -10.88 -6.23 -14.15
C PRO A 128 -9.39 -6.56 -14.06
N MET A 129 -8.51 -5.69 -14.58
CA MET A 129 -7.07 -5.90 -14.54
C MET A 129 -6.44 -5.57 -13.18
N ALA A 130 -7.18 -4.87 -12.32
CA ALA A 130 -6.66 -4.40 -11.04
C ALA A 130 -6.63 -5.51 -9.98
N ASP A 131 -7.59 -6.44 -10.01
CA ASP A 131 -7.72 -7.52 -9.04
C ASP A 131 -8.17 -8.82 -9.70
N PRO A 132 -7.55 -9.97 -9.36
CA PRO A 132 -7.91 -11.29 -9.92
C PRO A 132 -9.37 -11.68 -9.67
N THR A 133 -9.97 -11.26 -8.55
CA THR A 133 -11.38 -11.58 -8.23
C THR A 133 -12.34 -10.83 -9.15
N VAL A 134 -12.03 -9.58 -9.44
CA VAL A 134 -12.79 -8.76 -10.40
C VAL A 134 -12.59 -9.30 -11.83
N ALA A 135 -11.36 -9.73 -12.16
CA ALA A 135 -11.06 -10.38 -13.44
C ALA A 135 -11.86 -11.67 -13.65
N MET A 136 -11.96 -12.51 -12.60
CA MET A 136 -12.77 -13.73 -12.65
C MET A 136 -14.25 -13.42 -12.87
N ALA A 137 -14.81 -12.46 -12.15
CA ALA A 137 -16.20 -12.05 -12.32
C ALA A 137 -16.46 -11.52 -13.75
N TYR A 138 -15.55 -10.73 -14.29
CA TYR A 138 -15.62 -10.26 -15.68
C TYR A 138 -15.51 -11.41 -16.70
N GLY A 139 -14.61 -12.36 -16.45
CA GLY A 139 -14.36 -13.54 -17.31
C GLY A 139 -15.56 -14.48 -17.45
N THR A 140 -16.52 -14.43 -16.53
CA THR A 140 -17.79 -15.19 -16.67
C THR A 140 -18.68 -14.70 -17.81
N GLY A 141 -18.45 -13.49 -18.31
CA GLY A 141 -19.24 -12.86 -19.37
C GLY A 141 -20.60 -12.29 -18.92
N TYR A 142 -20.98 -12.52 -17.66
CA TYR A 142 -22.25 -11.99 -17.13
C TYR A 142 -22.17 -10.52 -16.73
N VAL A 143 -20.96 -10.02 -16.40
CA VAL A 143 -20.73 -8.67 -15.89
C VAL A 143 -19.94 -7.84 -16.90
N LYS A 144 -20.45 -6.66 -17.25
CA LYS A 144 -19.80 -5.72 -18.15
C LYS A 144 -18.91 -4.75 -17.39
N ILE A 145 -17.84 -4.25 -18.06
CA ILE A 145 -16.91 -3.26 -17.47
C ILE A 145 -17.66 -2.04 -16.89
N LYS A 146 -18.74 -1.58 -17.55
CA LYS A 146 -19.56 -0.45 -17.06
C LYS A 146 -20.23 -0.75 -15.72
N GLU A 147 -20.61 -2.00 -15.49
CA GLU A 147 -21.25 -2.44 -14.24
C GLU A 147 -20.24 -2.53 -13.12
N ILE A 148 -19.04 -3.05 -13.44
CA ILE A 148 -17.89 -3.07 -12.51
C ILE A 148 -17.54 -1.65 -12.07
N LEU A 149 -17.38 -0.73 -13.02
CA LEU A 149 -17.11 0.69 -12.72
C LEU A 149 -18.20 1.31 -11.87
N LYS A 150 -19.48 1.07 -12.22
CA LYS A 150 -20.62 1.63 -11.50
C LYS A 150 -20.70 1.15 -10.04
N ALA A 151 -20.26 -0.07 -9.77
CA ALA A 151 -20.18 -0.62 -8.42
C ALA A 151 -18.87 -0.27 -7.73
N GLY A 152 -17.75 -0.32 -8.44
CA GLY A 152 -16.39 -0.12 -7.90
C GLY A 152 -16.12 1.31 -7.47
N VAL A 153 -16.54 2.31 -8.26
CA VAL A 153 -16.32 3.72 -7.91
C VAL A 153 -16.93 4.10 -6.56
N PRO A 154 -18.23 3.84 -6.28
CA PRO A 154 -18.79 4.10 -4.95
C PRO A 154 -18.06 3.33 -3.84
N LEU A 155 -17.68 2.08 -4.10
CA LEU A 155 -17.01 1.25 -3.11
C LEU A 155 -15.64 1.84 -2.71
N VAL A 156 -14.89 2.31 -3.69
CA VAL A 156 -13.59 2.98 -3.46
C VAL A 156 -13.77 4.29 -2.70
N VAL A 157 -14.75 5.11 -3.07
CA VAL A 157 -15.04 6.37 -2.36
C VAL A 157 -15.42 6.09 -0.90
N ILE A 158 -16.31 5.12 -0.67
CA ILE A 158 -16.67 4.70 0.69
C ILE A 158 -15.44 4.18 1.44
N GLY A 159 -14.59 3.37 0.81
CA GLY A 159 -13.36 2.86 1.40
C GLY A 159 -12.41 3.97 1.83
N ILE A 160 -12.20 5.00 1.01
CA ILE A 160 -11.41 6.18 1.35
C ILE A 160 -12.03 6.92 2.54
N ILE A 161 -13.34 7.19 2.52
CA ILE A 161 -14.03 7.89 3.60
C ILE A 161 -13.92 7.13 4.92
N ILE A 162 -14.19 5.82 4.91
CA ILE A 162 -14.06 4.97 6.10
C ILE A 162 -12.63 5.00 6.63
N THR A 163 -11.62 4.91 5.76
CA THR A 163 -10.21 4.95 6.16
C THR A 163 -9.87 6.29 6.83
N ILE A 164 -10.32 7.40 6.27
CA ILE A 164 -10.10 8.73 6.86
C ILE A 164 -10.79 8.82 8.23
N ILE A 165 -12.04 8.38 8.35
CA ILE A 165 -12.79 8.41 9.61
C ILE A 165 -12.09 7.56 10.66
N LEU A 166 -11.66 6.34 10.32
CA LEU A 166 -10.96 5.45 11.26
C LEU A 166 -9.65 6.05 11.75
N LEU A 167 -8.87 6.69 10.86
CA LEU A 167 -7.59 7.28 11.20
C LEU A 167 -7.71 8.57 12.02
N LEU A 168 -8.85 9.25 11.95
CA LEU A 168 -9.16 10.41 12.78
C LEU A 168 -9.70 10.02 14.18
N THR A 169 -10.06 8.75 14.38
CA THR A 169 -10.53 8.27 15.69
C THR A 169 -9.37 7.83 16.58
N PRO A 170 -9.50 7.94 17.92
CA PRO A 170 -8.49 7.46 18.86
C PRO A 170 -8.25 5.94 18.78
N LEU A 171 -9.08 5.19 18.07
CA LEU A 171 -8.89 3.76 17.81
C LEU A 171 -7.68 3.47 16.91
N ALA A 172 -7.24 4.44 16.13
CA ALA A 172 -6.08 4.30 15.24
C ALA A 172 -4.74 4.57 15.95
N SER A 173 -4.74 5.14 17.16
CA SER A 173 -3.50 5.45 17.88
C SER A 173 -2.54 4.27 18.05
N PRO A 174 -2.99 3.01 18.31
CA PRO A 174 -2.08 1.86 18.41
C PRO A 174 -1.60 1.33 17.04
N VAL A 175 -2.19 1.81 15.94
CA VAL A 175 -1.87 1.37 14.57
C VAL A 175 -0.92 2.36 13.88
N ILE A 176 -0.98 3.63 14.29
CA ILE A 176 -0.21 4.73 13.71
C ILE A 176 1.12 4.95 14.45
N GLY A 177 1.16 4.63 15.76
CA GLY A 177 2.31 4.84 16.65
C GLY A 177 3.46 3.87 16.51
#